data_6f4f6b92945fb3bf8ec82c35096c3a36
#
_entry.id   6f4f6b92945fb3bf8ec82c35096c3a36
#
_cell.length_a   1.000
_cell.length_b   1.000
_cell.length_c   1.000
_cell.angle_alpha   90.00
_cell.angle_beta   90.00
_cell.angle_gamma   90.00
#
_symmetry.space_group_name_H-M   'P 1'
#
loop_
_entity.id
_entity.type
_entity.pdbx_description
1 polymer ?
#
loop_
_entity_poly.entity_id
_entity_poly.type
_entity_poly.pdbx_seq_one_letter_code
_entity_poly.pdbx_strand_id
1 'polypeptide(L)'
;PVEEPETPDVTPAVPADPPGQELDPTSIPTYLAFRCQTGEALDSILTTLEKSGKSGVFFFAPEELSVHGDMVRRLLGTGHSVGILVQAGTPEGARAELEAGNRALAEQTRSCTRYVYCGEALWEGLEAEGWVCWQESLDAVPLDGEQSAASYSYGVLRQLGRAALNSAYVTLDDSRQTADVLPALLRQLNYREYVVSTPMETKL
;
A
#
# COMPACT_ATOMS: atom_id res chain seq x y z
N PRO A 1 65.24 5.78 21.19
CA PRO A 1 63.83 6.11 21.01
C PRO A 1 63.30 5.24 19.87
N VAL A 2 62.38 4.36 20.23
CA VAL A 2 61.71 3.48 19.30
C VAL A 2 60.40 4.15 18.98
N GLU A 3 60.20 4.54 17.73
CA GLU A 3 58.91 5.03 17.21
C GLU A 3 57.93 3.86 17.14
N GLU A 4 56.80 3.99 17.85
CA GLU A 4 55.64 3.11 17.68
C GLU A 4 54.95 3.42 16.33
N PRO A 5 54.54 2.39 15.58
CA PRO A 5 53.78 2.64 14.35
C PRO A 5 52.33 3.02 14.68
N GLU A 6 51.88 4.17 14.16
CA GLU A 6 50.49 4.63 14.21
C GLU A 6 49.60 3.62 13.47
N THR A 7 48.60 3.08 14.17
CA THR A 7 47.54 2.26 13.57
C THR A 7 46.57 3.23 12.82
N PRO A 8 46.24 2.93 11.55
CA PRO A 8 45.22 3.76 10.84
C PRO A 8 43.85 3.55 11.47
N ASP A 9 43.26 4.66 11.85
CA ASP A 9 41.85 4.73 12.31
C ASP A 9 40.92 4.35 11.17
N VAL A 10 40.45 3.09 11.19
CA VAL A 10 39.48 2.60 10.25
C VAL A 10 38.08 2.95 10.78
N THR A 11 37.62 4.15 10.47
CA THR A 11 36.22 4.50 10.64
C THR A 11 35.38 3.57 9.78
N PRO A 12 34.42 2.79 10.36
CA PRO A 12 33.56 1.93 9.56
C PRO A 12 32.68 2.83 8.66
N ALA A 13 32.79 2.61 7.36
CA ALA A 13 31.96 3.28 6.37
C ALA A 13 30.49 2.89 6.65
N VAL A 14 29.69 3.89 7.03
CA VAL A 14 28.24 3.78 7.08
C VAL A 14 27.78 3.40 5.67
N PRO A 15 26.98 2.34 5.47
CA PRO A 15 26.44 2.03 4.16
C PRO A 15 25.63 3.26 3.70
N ALA A 16 25.97 3.79 2.54
CA ALA A 16 25.18 4.84 1.92
C ALA A 16 23.80 4.24 1.61
N ASP A 17 22.75 4.93 2.08
CA ASP A 17 21.39 4.63 1.66
C ASP A 17 21.31 4.57 0.13
N PRO A 18 20.56 3.61 -0.44
CA PRO A 18 20.35 3.59 -1.88
C PRO A 18 19.78 4.95 -2.30
N PRO A 19 20.25 5.52 -3.42
CA PRO A 19 19.82 6.84 -3.86
C PRO A 19 18.29 6.80 -3.99
N GLY A 20 17.59 7.58 -3.18
CA GLY A 20 16.17 7.83 -3.33
C GLY A 20 15.95 8.28 -4.78
N GLN A 21 15.03 7.65 -5.50
CA GLN A 21 14.65 8.12 -6.82
C GLN A 21 14.20 9.57 -6.66
N GLU A 22 15.02 10.50 -7.14
CA GLU A 22 14.57 11.88 -7.33
C GLU A 22 13.46 11.82 -8.37
N LEU A 23 12.21 11.98 -7.90
CA LEU A 23 11.05 12.06 -8.78
C LEU A 23 11.21 13.34 -9.63
N ASP A 24 10.98 13.22 -10.93
CA ASP A 24 10.87 14.37 -11.82
C ASP A 24 9.84 15.34 -11.18
N PRO A 25 10.15 16.65 -11.09
CA PRO A 25 9.26 17.61 -10.45
C PRO A 25 7.83 17.68 -11.04
N THR A 26 7.61 17.07 -12.19
CA THR A 26 6.29 16.94 -12.83
C THR A 26 5.55 15.66 -12.45
N SER A 27 6.23 14.67 -11.85
CA SER A 27 5.61 13.38 -11.54
C SER A 27 4.79 13.42 -10.25
N ILE A 28 3.63 12.76 -10.26
CA ILE A 28 2.73 12.67 -9.10
C ILE A 28 2.92 11.33 -8.40
N PRO A 29 3.44 11.30 -7.17
CA PRO A 29 3.51 10.08 -6.38
C PRO A 29 2.11 9.48 -6.24
N THR A 30 1.99 8.20 -6.56
CA THR A 30 0.70 7.50 -6.53
C THR A 30 0.84 6.24 -5.70
N TYR A 31 -0.08 6.07 -4.77
CA TYR A 31 -0.11 4.93 -3.87
C TYR A 31 -1.38 4.14 -4.15
N LEU A 32 -1.24 2.82 -4.26
CA LEU A 32 -2.35 1.91 -4.51
C LEU A 32 -2.70 1.15 -3.24
N ALA A 33 -3.96 1.13 -2.89
CA ALA A 33 -4.50 0.29 -1.83
C ALA A 33 -5.51 -0.71 -2.40
N PHE A 34 -5.60 -1.87 -1.79
CA PHE A 34 -6.54 -2.92 -2.13
C PHE A 34 -7.32 -3.34 -0.88
N ARG A 35 -8.64 -3.20 -0.92
CA ARG A 35 -9.52 -3.74 0.11
C ARG A 35 -9.76 -5.22 -0.18
N CYS A 36 -9.21 -6.07 0.66
CA CYS A 36 -9.26 -7.52 0.48
C CYS A 36 -10.41 -8.11 1.30
N GLN A 37 -11.46 -8.51 0.62
CA GLN A 37 -12.69 -9.04 1.22
C GLN A 37 -13.01 -10.46 0.77
N THR A 38 -12.59 -10.85 -0.42
CA THR A 38 -12.94 -12.15 -1.01
C THR A 38 -11.75 -13.07 -1.24
N GLY A 39 -10.56 -12.51 -1.39
CA GLY A 39 -9.36 -13.24 -1.79
C GLY A 39 -9.37 -13.72 -3.23
N GLU A 40 -10.46 -13.49 -3.99
CA GLU A 40 -10.75 -14.14 -5.24
C GLU A 40 -9.71 -13.89 -6.33
N ALA A 41 -9.21 -12.67 -6.44
CA ALA A 41 -8.28 -12.29 -7.49
C ALA A 41 -6.90 -11.85 -6.97
N LEU A 42 -6.61 -12.02 -5.68
CA LEU A 42 -5.35 -11.59 -5.06
C LEU A 42 -4.11 -12.09 -5.79
N ASP A 43 -4.07 -13.38 -6.18
CA ASP A 43 -2.92 -13.95 -6.90
C ASP A 43 -2.69 -13.27 -8.25
N SER A 44 -3.76 -12.98 -8.98
CA SER A 44 -3.70 -12.30 -10.28
C SER A 44 -3.25 -10.84 -10.14
N ILE A 45 -3.78 -10.13 -9.14
CA ILE A 45 -3.40 -8.75 -8.81
C ILE A 45 -1.92 -8.68 -8.43
N LEU A 46 -1.46 -9.55 -7.53
CA LEU A 46 -0.06 -9.64 -7.13
C LEU A 46 0.86 -9.90 -8.31
N THR A 47 0.54 -10.91 -9.11
CA THR A 47 1.32 -11.24 -10.30
C THR A 47 1.43 -10.05 -11.27
N THR A 48 0.37 -9.26 -11.40
CA THR A 48 0.37 -8.05 -12.23
C THR A 48 1.27 -6.96 -11.67
N LEU A 49 1.20 -6.72 -10.36
CA LEU A 49 2.06 -5.73 -9.69
C LEU A 49 3.53 -6.15 -9.75
N GLU A 50 3.84 -7.41 -9.43
CA GLU A 50 5.20 -7.98 -9.50
C GLU A 50 5.80 -7.82 -10.91
N LYS A 51 5.06 -8.19 -11.96
CA LYS A 51 5.50 -8.03 -13.36
C LYS A 51 5.73 -6.57 -13.76
N SER A 52 5.01 -5.65 -13.12
CA SER A 52 5.11 -4.22 -13.38
C SER A 52 6.17 -3.54 -12.50
N GLY A 53 6.79 -4.26 -11.57
CA GLY A 53 7.72 -3.70 -10.58
C GLY A 53 7.04 -2.66 -9.68
N LYS A 54 5.75 -2.85 -9.38
CA LYS A 54 4.96 -1.93 -8.58
C LYS A 54 4.51 -2.60 -7.28
N SER A 55 4.28 -1.81 -6.25
CA SER A 55 3.81 -2.28 -4.95
C SER A 55 2.55 -1.53 -4.51
N GLY A 56 1.86 -2.06 -3.52
CA GLY A 56 0.66 -1.48 -2.94
C GLY A 56 0.47 -1.90 -1.50
N VAL A 57 -0.56 -1.36 -0.86
CA VAL A 57 -1.00 -1.73 0.48
C VAL A 57 -2.25 -2.59 0.37
N PHE A 58 -2.29 -3.69 1.09
CA PHE A 58 -3.41 -4.63 1.08
C PHE A 58 -4.06 -4.65 2.45
N PHE A 59 -5.32 -4.23 2.51
CA PHE A 59 -6.08 -4.14 3.75
C PHE A 59 -7.00 -5.33 3.91
N PHE A 60 -6.80 -6.09 4.98
CA PHE A 60 -7.58 -7.26 5.32
C PHE A 60 -8.35 -7.05 6.62
N ALA A 61 -9.57 -7.58 6.69
CA ALA A 61 -10.24 -7.76 7.98
C ALA A 61 -9.43 -8.75 8.86
N PRO A 62 -9.51 -8.66 10.19
CA PRO A 62 -8.71 -9.51 11.09
C PRO A 62 -8.87 -11.01 10.83
N GLU A 63 -10.07 -11.47 10.55
CA GLU A 63 -10.37 -12.86 10.23
C GLU A 63 -9.73 -13.31 8.91
N GLU A 64 -9.71 -12.45 7.89
CA GLU A 64 -9.15 -12.74 6.58
C GLU A 64 -7.61 -12.88 6.62
N LEU A 65 -6.93 -12.18 7.52
CA LEU A 65 -5.49 -12.33 7.74
C LEU A 65 -5.12 -13.77 8.13
N SER A 66 -5.96 -14.43 8.91
CA SER A 66 -5.76 -15.84 9.30
C SER A 66 -6.06 -16.80 8.17
N VAL A 67 -7.12 -16.53 7.38
CA VAL A 67 -7.55 -17.37 6.25
C VAL A 67 -6.52 -17.33 5.12
N HIS A 68 -6.00 -16.15 4.82
CA HIS A 68 -5.09 -15.91 3.68
C HIS A 68 -3.60 -15.83 4.09
N GLY A 69 -3.18 -16.53 5.14
CA GLY A 69 -1.83 -16.44 5.69
C GLY A 69 -0.69 -16.66 4.68
N ASP A 70 -0.85 -17.60 3.72
CA ASP A 70 0.16 -17.83 2.67
C ASP A 70 0.27 -16.63 1.74
N MET A 71 -0.85 -16.02 1.37
CA MET A 71 -0.89 -14.84 0.55
C MET A 71 -0.30 -13.63 1.26
N VAL A 72 -0.60 -13.46 2.55
CA VAL A 72 -0.04 -12.39 3.39
C VAL A 72 1.48 -12.51 3.47
N ARG A 73 2.03 -13.72 3.63
CA ARG A 73 3.48 -13.97 3.59
C ARG A 73 4.09 -13.61 2.24
N ARG A 74 3.43 -13.97 1.13
CA ARG A 74 3.87 -13.62 -0.21
C ARG A 74 3.88 -12.10 -0.42
N LEU A 75 2.81 -11.41 -0.02
CA LEU A 75 2.69 -9.95 -0.09
C LEU A 75 3.89 -9.26 0.55
N LEU A 76 4.19 -9.59 1.79
CA LEU A 76 5.32 -9.01 2.52
C LEU A 76 6.66 -9.40 1.90
N GLY A 77 6.80 -10.65 1.46
CA GLY A 77 8.03 -11.15 0.83
C GLY A 77 8.34 -10.52 -0.53
N THR A 78 7.35 -9.96 -1.22
CA THR A 78 7.50 -9.31 -2.53
C THR A 78 7.45 -7.77 -2.45
N GLY A 79 7.55 -7.20 -1.22
CA GLY A 79 7.69 -5.75 -1.03
C GLY A 79 6.39 -4.98 -1.03
N HIS A 80 5.26 -5.65 -0.80
CA HIS A 80 3.98 -4.99 -0.54
C HIS A 80 3.79 -4.75 0.96
N SER A 81 2.92 -3.82 1.30
CA SER A 81 2.51 -3.57 2.67
C SER A 81 1.15 -4.23 2.97
N VAL A 82 0.97 -4.62 4.23
CA VAL A 82 -0.30 -5.17 4.72
C VAL A 82 -0.84 -4.23 5.79
N GLY A 83 -2.12 -3.93 5.73
CA GLY A 83 -2.86 -3.13 6.69
C GLY A 83 -4.10 -3.85 7.20
N ILE A 84 -4.76 -3.26 8.17
CA ILE A 84 -5.98 -3.80 8.77
C ILE A 84 -7.17 -3.00 8.26
N LEU A 85 -8.17 -3.71 7.73
CA LEU A 85 -9.47 -3.17 7.37
C LEU A 85 -10.37 -3.21 8.59
N VAL A 86 -10.69 -2.05 9.13
CA VAL A 86 -11.59 -1.87 10.28
C VAL A 86 -13.01 -1.65 9.78
N GLN A 87 -13.92 -2.47 10.26
CA GLN A 87 -15.35 -2.40 9.94
C GLN A 87 -16.16 -1.77 11.07
N ALA A 88 -15.62 -1.76 12.29
CA ALA A 88 -16.26 -1.15 13.45
C ALA A 88 -16.43 0.35 13.27
N GLY A 89 -17.61 0.86 13.65
CA GLY A 89 -17.91 2.30 13.61
C GLY A 89 -17.61 3.03 14.93
N THR A 90 -17.09 2.34 15.94
CA THR A 90 -16.76 2.93 17.25
C THR A 90 -15.27 2.81 17.55
N PRO A 91 -14.69 3.76 18.34
CA PRO A 91 -13.27 3.70 18.70
C PRO A 91 -12.89 2.41 19.44
N GLU A 92 -13.74 1.93 20.34
CA GLU A 92 -13.50 0.70 21.10
C GLU A 92 -13.51 -0.53 20.19
N GLY A 93 -14.48 -0.61 19.27
CA GLY A 93 -14.54 -1.67 18.26
C GLY A 93 -13.35 -1.65 17.32
N ALA A 94 -12.96 -0.47 16.87
CA ALA A 94 -11.79 -0.29 16.01
C ALA A 94 -10.50 -0.78 16.69
N ARG A 95 -10.27 -0.42 17.95
CA ARG A 95 -9.09 -0.90 18.70
C ARG A 95 -9.10 -2.42 18.86
N ALA A 96 -10.27 -3.01 19.13
CA ALA A 96 -10.39 -4.47 19.24
C ALA A 96 -10.04 -5.18 17.90
N GLU A 97 -10.54 -4.66 16.77
CA GLU A 97 -10.20 -5.20 15.44
C GLU A 97 -8.71 -4.99 15.10
N LEU A 98 -8.13 -3.85 15.42
CA LEU A 98 -6.71 -3.57 15.20
C LEU A 98 -5.80 -4.50 16.02
N GLU A 99 -6.15 -4.76 17.28
CA GLU A 99 -5.43 -5.71 18.12
C GLU A 99 -5.56 -7.15 17.58
N ALA A 100 -6.78 -7.55 17.20
CA ALA A 100 -7.02 -8.87 16.62
C ALA A 100 -6.27 -9.04 15.28
N GLY A 101 -6.28 -8.04 14.41
CA GLY A 101 -5.57 -8.06 13.13
C GLY A 101 -4.05 -8.16 13.30
N ASN A 102 -3.46 -7.37 14.20
CA ASN A 102 -2.03 -7.46 14.47
C ASN A 102 -1.64 -8.79 15.16
N ARG A 103 -2.51 -9.36 15.98
CA ARG A 103 -2.29 -10.71 16.51
C ARG A 103 -2.26 -11.76 15.40
N ALA A 104 -3.26 -11.74 14.51
CA ALA A 104 -3.33 -12.65 13.37
C ALA A 104 -2.12 -12.47 12.44
N LEU A 105 -1.72 -11.24 12.15
CA LEU A 105 -0.55 -10.93 11.33
C LEU A 105 0.74 -11.44 11.97
N ALA A 106 0.92 -11.23 13.28
CA ALA A 106 2.10 -11.69 14.01
C ALA A 106 2.21 -13.22 14.04
N GLU A 107 1.09 -13.93 14.15
CA GLU A 107 1.06 -15.40 14.07
C GLU A 107 1.51 -15.93 12.70
N GLN A 108 1.14 -15.23 11.63
CA GLN A 108 1.47 -15.64 10.25
C GLN A 108 2.89 -15.24 9.82
N THR A 109 3.37 -14.08 10.26
CA THR A 109 4.56 -13.43 9.67
C THR A 109 5.59 -12.96 10.68
N ARG A 110 5.26 -12.96 11.98
CA ARG A 110 6.03 -12.34 13.07
C ARG A 110 6.20 -10.82 12.90
N SER A 111 5.30 -10.19 12.16
CA SER A 111 5.26 -8.74 11.89
C SER A 111 3.99 -8.13 12.46
N CYS A 112 4.00 -6.80 12.62
CA CYS A 112 2.83 -5.99 12.92
C CYS A 112 2.71 -4.89 11.86
N THR A 113 1.54 -4.29 11.78
CA THR A 113 1.32 -3.14 10.91
C THR A 113 0.76 -1.95 11.71
N ARG A 114 0.97 -0.75 11.17
CA ARG A 114 0.30 0.47 11.61
C ARG A 114 -0.65 1.04 10.57
N TYR A 115 -0.73 0.42 9.40
CA TYR A 115 -1.65 0.83 8.35
C TYR A 115 -3.08 0.38 8.67
N VAL A 116 -4.01 1.32 8.61
CA VAL A 116 -5.43 1.06 8.83
C VAL A 116 -6.28 1.70 7.75
N TYR A 117 -7.26 0.96 7.26
CA TYR A 117 -8.36 1.47 6.46
C TYR A 117 -9.63 1.46 7.33
N CYS A 118 -10.20 2.62 7.56
CA CYS A 118 -11.38 2.78 8.43
C CYS A 118 -12.21 4.00 8.01
N GLY A 119 -13.38 4.14 8.63
CA GLY A 119 -14.21 5.33 8.42
C GLY A 119 -13.57 6.62 8.96
N GLU A 120 -13.81 7.74 8.27
CA GLU A 120 -13.27 9.07 8.58
C GLU A 120 -13.45 9.50 10.05
N ALA A 121 -14.57 9.13 10.65
CA ALA A 121 -14.88 9.46 12.06
C ALA A 121 -13.87 8.88 13.07
N LEU A 122 -13.06 7.92 12.66
CA LEU A 122 -12.06 7.26 13.53
C LEU A 122 -10.63 7.81 13.31
N TRP A 123 -10.38 8.57 12.26
CA TRP A 123 -9.02 8.98 11.88
C TRP A 123 -8.29 9.74 12.99
N GLU A 124 -8.86 10.84 13.50
CA GLU A 124 -8.22 11.68 14.52
C GLU A 124 -7.81 10.87 15.75
N GLY A 125 -8.70 9.98 16.23
CA GLY A 125 -8.42 9.15 17.40
C GLY A 125 -7.32 8.12 17.16
N LEU A 126 -7.35 7.44 16.01
CA LEU A 126 -6.36 6.42 15.66
C LEU A 126 -5.00 7.02 15.31
N GLU A 127 -4.96 8.15 14.62
CA GLU A 127 -3.72 8.88 14.32
C GLU A 127 -3.04 9.38 15.60
N ALA A 128 -3.81 9.86 16.59
CA ALA A 128 -3.29 10.22 17.90
C ALA A 128 -2.67 9.03 18.66
N GLU A 129 -3.08 7.81 18.36
CA GLU A 129 -2.53 6.55 18.88
C GLU A 129 -1.36 6.02 18.05
N GLY A 130 -0.98 6.73 16.97
CA GLY A 130 0.14 6.39 16.10
C GLY A 130 -0.19 5.41 14.97
N TRP A 131 -1.48 5.25 14.65
CA TRP A 131 -1.91 4.53 13.43
C TRP A 131 -1.79 5.43 12.21
N VAL A 132 -1.65 4.80 11.06
CA VAL A 132 -1.55 5.47 9.77
C VAL A 132 -2.83 5.18 9.01
N CYS A 133 -3.77 6.14 9.04
CA CYS A 133 -5.06 6.02 8.40
C CYS A 133 -4.94 6.23 6.89
N TRP A 134 -5.45 5.28 6.12
CA TRP A 134 -5.54 5.43 4.67
C TRP A 134 -6.64 6.42 4.30
N GLN A 135 -6.22 7.58 3.80
CA GLN A 135 -7.12 8.65 3.36
C GLN A 135 -7.12 8.68 1.84
N GLU A 136 -8.09 8.00 1.24
CA GLU A 136 -8.15 7.90 -0.21
C GLU A 136 -8.46 9.22 -0.90
N SER A 137 -7.74 9.48 -2.00
CA SER A 137 -8.06 10.56 -2.93
C SER A 137 -9.13 10.14 -3.93
N LEU A 138 -9.20 8.84 -4.21
CA LEU A 138 -10.13 8.26 -5.17
C LEU A 138 -10.43 6.80 -4.81
N ASP A 139 -11.70 6.48 -4.63
CA ASP A 139 -12.20 5.10 -4.70
C ASP A 139 -12.36 4.75 -6.19
N ALA A 140 -11.49 3.86 -6.66
CA ALA A 140 -11.42 3.45 -8.06
C ALA A 140 -11.89 2.00 -8.26
N VAL A 141 -12.63 1.43 -7.31
CA VAL A 141 -13.21 0.10 -7.47
C VAL A 141 -14.05 0.06 -8.74
N PRO A 142 -13.82 -0.90 -9.65
CA PRO A 142 -14.63 -1.02 -10.85
C PRO A 142 -16.09 -1.29 -10.51
N LEU A 143 -16.99 -0.51 -11.10
CA LEU A 143 -18.42 -0.75 -10.95
C LEU A 143 -18.85 -1.94 -11.80
N ASP A 144 -19.85 -2.65 -11.33
CA ASP A 144 -20.47 -3.74 -12.10
C ASP A 144 -20.96 -3.24 -13.46
N GLY A 145 -20.55 -3.92 -14.53
CA GLY A 145 -20.92 -3.59 -15.90
C GLY A 145 -19.81 -3.89 -16.91
N GLU A 146 -20.16 -3.94 -18.18
CA GLU A 146 -19.22 -4.19 -19.27
C GLU A 146 -18.41 -2.92 -19.64
N GLN A 147 -17.59 -2.42 -18.73
CA GLN A 147 -16.68 -1.35 -19.03
C GLN A 147 -15.35 -1.91 -19.51
N SER A 148 -14.86 -1.47 -20.68
CA SER A 148 -13.53 -1.89 -21.15
C SER A 148 -12.44 -1.33 -20.22
N ALA A 149 -11.34 -2.09 -20.06
CA ALA A 149 -10.20 -1.66 -19.25
C ALA A 149 -9.61 -0.30 -19.68
N ALA A 150 -9.69 0.03 -20.97
CA ALA A 150 -9.26 1.32 -21.49
C ALA A 150 -10.19 2.45 -21.04
N SER A 151 -11.51 2.26 -21.13
CA SER A 151 -12.51 3.23 -20.71
C SER A 151 -12.46 3.47 -19.20
N TYR A 152 -12.33 2.40 -18.42
CA TYR A 152 -12.14 2.47 -16.98
C TYR A 152 -10.89 3.30 -16.62
N SER A 153 -9.73 2.93 -17.18
CA SER A 153 -8.47 3.61 -16.88
C SER A 153 -8.51 5.10 -17.24
N TYR A 154 -9.15 5.45 -18.37
CA TYR A 154 -9.36 6.84 -18.74
C TYR A 154 -10.27 7.57 -17.74
N GLY A 155 -11.31 6.92 -17.25
CA GLY A 155 -12.20 7.45 -16.22
C GLY A 155 -11.46 7.80 -14.92
N VAL A 156 -10.62 6.87 -14.44
CA VAL A 156 -9.76 7.06 -13.25
C VAL A 156 -8.82 8.25 -13.44
N LEU A 157 -8.07 8.28 -14.54
CA LEU A 157 -7.14 9.38 -14.82
C LEU A 157 -7.81 10.73 -14.92
N ARG A 158 -9.01 10.79 -15.50
CA ARG A 158 -9.78 12.02 -15.59
C ARG A 158 -10.21 12.54 -14.21
N GLN A 159 -10.54 11.65 -13.28
CA GLN A 159 -10.88 12.00 -11.91
C GLN A 159 -9.64 12.50 -11.15
N LEU A 160 -8.52 11.80 -11.24
CA LEU A 160 -7.25 12.22 -10.63
C LEU A 160 -6.79 13.57 -11.15
N GLY A 161 -6.85 13.80 -12.46
CA GLY A 161 -6.48 15.08 -13.07
C GLY A 161 -7.35 16.27 -12.64
N ARG A 162 -8.63 16.03 -12.31
CA ARG A 162 -9.53 17.07 -11.79
C ARG A 162 -9.23 17.43 -10.34
N ALA A 163 -8.72 16.51 -9.57
CA ALA A 163 -8.44 16.71 -8.15
C ALA A 163 -7.15 17.53 -7.91
N ALA A 164 -6.30 17.75 -8.93
CA ALA A 164 -5.07 18.53 -8.87
C ALA A 164 -4.18 18.18 -7.64
N LEU A 165 -3.93 16.89 -7.45
CA LEU A 165 -3.29 16.34 -6.27
C LEU A 165 -1.76 16.46 -6.35
N ASN A 166 -1.10 16.69 -5.20
CA ASN A 166 0.36 16.55 -5.07
C ASN A 166 0.77 15.09 -4.90
N SER A 167 -0.12 14.26 -4.37
CA SER A 167 0.02 12.81 -4.24
C SER A 167 -1.35 12.18 -4.44
N ALA A 168 -1.42 11.02 -5.07
CA ALA A 168 -2.68 10.31 -5.31
C ALA A 168 -2.73 9.02 -4.47
N TYR A 169 -3.80 8.85 -3.72
CA TYR A 169 -4.12 7.65 -2.93
C TYR A 169 -5.33 6.98 -3.56
N VAL A 170 -5.10 5.90 -4.29
CA VAL A 170 -6.11 5.22 -5.10
C VAL A 170 -6.48 3.90 -4.45
N THR A 171 -7.75 3.73 -4.12
CA THR A 171 -8.28 2.50 -3.54
C THR A 171 -8.95 1.64 -4.60
N LEU A 172 -8.64 0.37 -4.58
CA LEU A 172 -9.20 -0.71 -5.38
C LEU A 172 -9.73 -1.82 -4.45
N ASP A 173 -10.29 -2.86 -5.02
CA ASP A 173 -10.66 -4.08 -4.31
C ASP A 173 -9.90 -5.30 -4.85
N ASP A 174 -10.19 -6.48 -4.30
CA ASP A 174 -9.61 -7.75 -4.73
C ASP A 174 -10.50 -8.54 -5.69
N SER A 175 -11.38 -7.85 -6.43
CA SER A 175 -12.30 -8.47 -7.39
C SER A 175 -11.60 -8.88 -8.70
N ARG A 176 -12.27 -9.75 -9.45
CA ARG A 176 -11.82 -10.12 -10.81
C ARG A 176 -11.82 -8.92 -11.75
N GLN A 177 -12.81 -8.04 -11.64
CA GLN A 177 -12.83 -6.82 -12.45
C GLN A 177 -11.60 -5.96 -12.21
N THR A 178 -11.19 -5.79 -10.95
CA THR A 178 -9.93 -5.12 -10.61
C THR A 178 -8.73 -5.81 -11.25
N ALA A 179 -8.62 -7.13 -11.14
CA ALA A 179 -7.53 -7.88 -11.77
C ALA A 179 -7.49 -7.69 -13.30
N ASP A 180 -8.64 -7.65 -13.96
CA ASP A 180 -8.76 -7.50 -15.41
C ASP A 180 -8.37 -6.09 -15.89
N VAL A 181 -8.70 -5.04 -15.13
CA VAL A 181 -8.42 -3.66 -15.52
C VAL A 181 -7.06 -3.15 -15.05
N LEU A 182 -6.47 -3.75 -14.01
CA LEU A 182 -5.22 -3.30 -13.38
C LEU A 182 -4.05 -3.17 -14.36
N PRO A 183 -3.79 -4.11 -15.29
CA PRO A 183 -2.69 -3.96 -16.25
C PRO A 183 -2.83 -2.71 -17.14
N ALA A 184 -4.05 -2.36 -17.53
CA ALA A 184 -4.32 -1.17 -18.33
C ALA A 184 -4.17 0.10 -17.49
N LEU A 185 -4.69 0.09 -16.26
CA LEU A 185 -4.57 1.20 -15.33
C LEU A 185 -3.10 1.53 -15.04
N LEU A 186 -2.26 0.54 -14.71
CA LEU A 186 -0.84 0.75 -14.43
C LEU A 186 -0.10 1.36 -15.62
N ARG A 187 -0.37 0.89 -16.84
CA ARG A 187 0.21 1.47 -18.06
C ARG A 187 -0.19 2.93 -18.25
N GLN A 188 -1.47 3.24 -18.03
CA GLN A 188 -2.00 4.60 -18.19
C GLN A 188 -1.49 5.55 -17.10
N LEU A 189 -1.40 5.11 -15.85
CA LEU A 189 -0.78 5.88 -14.77
C LEU A 189 0.66 6.24 -15.13
N ASN A 190 1.46 5.26 -15.54
CA ASN A 190 2.84 5.49 -15.94
C ASN A 190 2.96 6.46 -17.12
N TYR A 191 2.10 6.33 -18.13
CA TYR A 191 2.09 7.21 -19.29
C TYR A 191 1.76 8.67 -18.95
N ARG A 192 0.99 8.89 -17.89
CA ARG A 192 0.56 10.21 -17.40
C ARG A 192 1.39 10.72 -16.22
N GLU A 193 2.58 10.14 -16.00
CA GLU A 193 3.53 10.56 -14.97
C GLU A 193 3.02 10.40 -13.54
N TYR A 194 2.03 9.52 -13.33
CA TYR A 194 1.65 9.04 -12.01
C TYR A 194 2.60 7.91 -11.60
N VAL A 195 3.53 8.21 -10.71
CA VAL A 195 4.55 7.22 -10.29
C VAL A 195 4.03 6.38 -9.15
N VAL A 196 3.66 5.13 -9.44
CA VAL A 196 3.22 4.18 -8.41
C VAL A 196 4.40 3.80 -7.54
N SER A 197 4.28 4.11 -6.25
CA SER A 197 5.31 3.96 -5.23
C SER A 197 4.78 3.19 -4.02
N THR A 198 5.69 2.66 -3.21
CA THR A 198 5.33 2.09 -1.90
C THR A 198 5.13 3.23 -0.90
N PRO A 199 4.04 3.27 -0.14
CA PRO A 199 3.89 4.24 0.93
C PRO A 199 4.94 3.98 2.01
N MET A 200 5.57 5.05 2.50
CA MET A 200 6.48 4.98 3.63
C MET A 200 5.73 5.31 4.91
N GLU A 201 5.92 4.53 5.97
CA GLU A 201 5.29 4.72 7.29
C GLU A 201 5.51 6.11 7.92
N THR A 202 6.46 6.87 7.41
CA THR A 202 6.86 8.18 7.95
C THR A 202 6.30 9.38 7.19
N LYS A 203 5.47 9.19 6.16
CA LYS A 203 5.01 10.29 5.29
C LYS A 203 3.53 10.25 4.94
N LEU A 204 2.71 9.75 5.82
CA LEU A 204 1.28 9.93 5.70
C LEU A 204 0.82 11.06 6.59
#